data_9392d41f56f246ff9f5f8c9da3d7703b
#
_entry.id   9392d41f56f246ff9f5f8c9da3d7703b
#
_cell.length_a   1.000
_cell.length_b   1.000
_cell.length_c   1.000
_cell.angle_alpha   90.00
_cell.angle_beta   90.00
_cell.angle_gamma   90.00
#
_symmetry.space_group_name_H-M   'P 1'
#
loop_
_entity.id
_entity.type
_entity.pdbx_description
1 polymer ?
#
loop_
_entity_poly.entity_id
_entity_poly.type
_entity_poly.pdbx_seq_one_letter_code
_entity_poly.pdbx_strand_id
1 'polypeptide(L)'
;MIHLKLSLSLQHYQTKESIDIKKLCFKRSSISIEDFVKHIKEGYCFCHWFNTKTDTFTIYEKTNANFDKANVLFVDVDDFSMEMKQFVGGLSMKPTVYYTTPNNLNPQKENKYRFRLCYVFNEDIPNGEMLASAYRGIIREIRKDYPTYPDQDSCGARPAQYMNGNGTPKCEAYSTECVYSLSDFGVSQIEPIHEETVTTKEKINGNEYVYSITDSNFINDLYTLPPSDLIAKYHERYYYFDHSELTFND
;
A
#
# COMPACT_ATOMS: atom_id res chain seq x y z
N MET A 1 -20.34 -8.91 9.42
CA MET A 1 -20.24 -8.12 8.15
C MET A 1 -18.97 -7.29 8.22
N ILE A 2 -18.13 -7.37 7.20
CA ILE A 2 -16.85 -6.63 7.15
C ILE A 2 -17.12 -5.22 6.68
N HIS A 3 -16.51 -4.26 7.37
CA HIS A 3 -16.53 -2.84 6.98
C HIS A 3 -15.16 -2.43 6.47
N LEU A 4 -15.13 -1.73 5.35
CA LEU A 4 -13.93 -1.16 4.76
C LEU A 4 -13.57 0.14 5.48
N LYS A 5 -12.32 0.25 5.92
CA LYS A 5 -11.76 1.46 6.52
C LYS A 5 -11.13 2.32 5.43
N LEU A 6 -11.94 3.19 4.86
CA LEU A 6 -11.57 4.07 3.76
C LEU A 6 -11.81 5.52 4.12
N SER A 7 -11.03 6.41 3.53
CA SER A 7 -11.33 7.83 3.50
C SER A 7 -11.88 8.16 2.12
N LEU A 8 -13.11 8.68 2.06
CA LEU A 8 -13.81 9.04 0.83
C LEU A 8 -13.70 10.53 0.57
N SER A 9 -13.57 10.92 -0.69
CA SER A 9 -13.61 12.34 -1.07
C SER A 9 -14.98 12.95 -0.73
N LEU A 10 -14.98 14.24 -0.38
CA LEU A 10 -16.22 14.97 -0.11
C LEU A 10 -17.06 15.21 -1.38
N GLN A 11 -16.44 15.11 -2.53
CA GLN A 11 -17.05 15.30 -3.84
C GLN A 11 -16.80 14.06 -4.71
N HIS A 12 -17.68 13.83 -5.66
CA HIS A 12 -17.53 12.79 -6.68
C HIS A 12 -17.15 13.42 -8.03
N TYR A 13 -16.51 12.62 -8.88
CA TYR A 13 -15.93 13.06 -10.13
C TYR A 13 -16.26 12.06 -11.25
N GLN A 14 -16.68 12.55 -12.41
CA GLN A 14 -16.96 11.67 -13.53
C GLN A 14 -15.68 11.18 -14.21
N THR A 15 -14.68 12.06 -14.33
CA THR A 15 -13.41 11.72 -14.97
C THR A 15 -12.24 12.19 -14.10
N LYS A 16 -11.06 11.63 -14.37
CA LYS A 16 -9.84 12.03 -13.65
C LYS A 16 -9.49 13.51 -13.88
N GLU A 17 -9.75 14.01 -15.08
CA GLU A 17 -9.47 15.39 -15.49
C GLU A 17 -10.36 16.42 -14.77
N SER A 18 -11.53 15.99 -14.27
CA SER A 18 -12.43 16.84 -13.49
C SER A 18 -12.00 17.05 -12.04
N ILE A 19 -10.95 16.33 -11.58
CA ILE A 19 -10.48 16.41 -10.21
C ILE A 19 -9.59 17.64 -10.02
N ASP A 20 -10.05 18.61 -9.24
CA ASP A 20 -9.19 19.68 -8.74
C ASP A 20 -8.44 19.17 -7.51
N ILE A 21 -7.19 18.74 -7.72
CA ILE A 21 -6.34 18.16 -6.66
C ILE A 21 -6.19 19.13 -5.49
N LYS A 22 -6.14 20.45 -5.73
CA LYS A 22 -5.97 21.44 -4.65
C LYS A 22 -7.17 21.53 -3.71
N LYS A 23 -8.35 21.12 -4.20
CA LYS A 23 -9.60 21.12 -3.43
C LYS A 23 -10.02 19.73 -2.96
N LEU A 24 -9.22 18.71 -3.27
CA LEU A 24 -9.54 17.35 -2.92
C LEU A 24 -9.38 17.12 -1.42
N CYS A 25 -10.51 16.94 -0.76
CA CYS A 25 -10.61 16.65 0.67
C CYS A 25 -11.26 15.29 0.87
N PHE A 26 -10.83 14.59 1.90
CA PHE A 26 -11.31 13.27 2.28
C PHE A 26 -11.95 13.28 3.67
N LYS A 27 -12.85 12.35 3.90
CA LYS A 27 -13.44 12.08 5.23
C LYS A 27 -13.26 10.60 5.55
N ARG A 28 -12.76 10.29 6.75
CA ARG A 28 -12.68 8.92 7.25
C ARG A 28 -14.07 8.30 7.32
N SER A 29 -14.22 7.10 6.82
CA SER A 29 -15.48 6.37 6.72
C SER A 29 -15.27 4.89 6.96
N SER A 30 -16.28 4.25 7.53
CA SER A 30 -16.35 2.79 7.68
C SER A 30 -17.62 2.35 6.94
N ILE A 31 -17.45 1.68 5.80
CA ILE A 31 -18.54 1.39 4.87
C ILE A 31 -18.62 -0.09 4.50
N SER A 32 -19.79 -0.55 4.10
CA SER A 32 -19.97 -1.90 3.57
C SER A 32 -19.32 -2.06 2.20
N ILE A 33 -19.15 -3.31 1.75
CA ILE A 33 -18.65 -3.61 0.41
C ILE A 33 -19.64 -3.09 -0.65
N GLU A 34 -20.93 -3.23 -0.41
CA GLU A 34 -21.99 -2.74 -1.28
C GLU A 34 -21.95 -1.22 -1.45
N ASP A 35 -21.83 -0.50 -0.34
CA ASP A 35 -21.70 0.96 -0.37
C ASP A 35 -20.42 1.38 -1.09
N PHE A 36 -19.32 0.64 -0.90
CA PHE A 36 -18.08 0.92 -1.61
C PHE A 36 -18.24 0.79 -3.13
N VAL A 37 -18.89 -0.29 -3.61
CA VAL A 37 -19.20 -0.47 -5.04
C VAL A 37 -20.07 0.68 -5.55
N LYS A 38 -21.04 1.15 -4.76
CA LYS A 38 -21.88 2.31 -5.11
C LYS A 38 -21.02 3.57 -5.23
N HIS A 39 -20.16 3.87 -4.26
CA HIS A 39 -19.28 5.04 -4.28
C HIS A 39 -18.30 5.00 -5.46
N ILE A 40 -17.80 3.82 -5.84
CA ILE A 40 -17.00 3.66 -7.06
C ILE A 40 -17.78 4.13 -8.29
N LYS A 41 -19.02 3.66 -8.47
CA LYS A 41 -19.89 4.02 -9.60
C LYS A 41 -20.34 5.47 -9.58
N GLU A 42 -20.39 6.09 -8.44
CA GLU A 42 -20.67 7.51 -8.28
C GLU A 42 -19.43 8.39 -8.56
N GLY A 43 -18.23 7.79 -8.62
CA GLY A 43 -16.99 8.49 -8.94
C GLY A 43 -16.29 9.15 -7.75
N TYR A 44 -16.51 8.65 -6.53
CA TYR A 44 -15.75 9.11 -5.37
C TYR A 44 -14.29 8.69 -5.48
N CYS A 45 -13.39 9.57 -5.05
CA CYS A 45 -12.00 9.21 -4.77
C CYS A 45 -11.91 8.61 -3.37
N PHE A 46 -10.95 7.71 -3.17
CA PHE A 46 -10.76 7.06 -1.87
C PHE A 46 -9.28 6.77 -1.60
N CYS A 47 -8.94 6.69 -0.32
CA CYS A 47 -7.62 6.32 0.16
C CYS A 47 -7.76 5.61 1.52
N HIS A 48 -6.63 5.19 2.09
CA HIS A 48 -6.59 4.59 3.42
C HIS A 48 -6.93 5.58 4.54
N TRP A 49 -6.90 5.13 5.78
CA TRP A 49 -7.02 6.02 6.94
C TRP A 49 -5.67 6.66 7.28
N PHE A 50 -5.74 7.93 7.68
CA PHE A 50 -4.59 8.73 8.06
C PHE A 50 -4.80 9.38 9.42
N ASN A 51 -3.72 9.52 10.18
CA ASN A 51 -3.68 10.17 11.47
C ASN A 51 -3.66 11.69 11.25
N THR A 52 -4.83 12.30 11.24
CA THR A 52 -5.05 13.71 10.98
C THR A 52 -5.79 14.35 12.16
N LYS A 53 -5.69 15.68 12.32
CA LYS A 53 -6.32 16.40 13.45
C LYS A 53 -7.83 16.26 13.48
N THR A 54 -8.46 16.09 12.33
CA THR A 54 -9.91 15.93 12.18
C THR A 54 -10.22 14.76 11.25
N ASP A 55 -11.47 14.28 11.28
CA ASP A 55 -11.92 13.21 10.38
C ASP A 55 -11.94 13.63 8.90
N THR A 56 -11.98 14.95 8.64
CA THR A 56 -11.88 15.52 7.30
C THR A 56 -10.50 16.14 7.13
N PHE A 57 -9.83 15.81 6.02
CA PHE A 57 -8.47 16.24 5.76
C PHE A 57 -8.24 16.49 4.26
N THR A 58 -7.23 17.27 3.94
CA THR A 58 -6.83 17.57 2.57
C THR A 58 -5.88 16.50 2.01
N ILE A 59 -5.71 16.50 0.69
CA ILE A 59 -4.75 15.61 0.04
C ILE A 59 -3.30 15.81 0.54
N TYR A 60 -2.98 17.01 1.01
CA TYR A 60 -1.62 17.34 1.49
C TYR A 60 -1.31 16.75 2.88
N GLU A 61 -2.34 16.45 3.67
CA GLU A 61 -2.19 15.79 4.97
C GLU A 61 -2.02 14.26 4.82
N LYS A 62 -2.31 13.74 3.65
CA LYS A 62 -2.19 12.34 3.30
C LYS A 62 -0.73 12.01 2.94
N THR A 63 0.08 11.75 3.93
CA THR A 63 1.50 11.40 3.79
C THR A 63 1.76 9.98 4.31
N ASN A 64 2.86 9.35 3.91
CA ASN A 64 3.23 8.04 4.43
C ASN A 64 3.45 8.08 5.96
N ALA A 65 3.97 9.19 6.49
CA ALA A 65 4.18 9.37 7.92
C ALA A 65 2.86 9.47 8.72
N ASN A 66 1.80 9.92 8.08
CA ASN A 66 0.48 10.06 8.72
C ASN A 66 -0.41 8.83 8.49
N PHE A 67 0.08 7.78 7.84
CA PHE A 67 -0.70 6.56 7.65
C PHE A 67 -1.11 5.97 9.00
N ASP A 68 -2.40 5.71 9.16
CA ASP A 68 -2.95 5.08 10.38
C ASP A 68 -3.10 3.58 10.17
N LYS A 69 -3.97 3.20 9.24
CA LYS A 69 -4.25 1.80 8.92
C LYS A 69 -4.97 1.63 7.60
N ALA A 70 -5.02 0.38 7.15
CA ALA A 70 -5.86 -0.07 6.04
C ALA A 70 -6.42 -1.46 6.33
N ASN A 71 -7.53 -1.83 5.68
CA ASN A 71 -7.98 -3.21 5.54
C ASN A 71 -8.41 -3.53 4.11
N VAL A 72 -7.95 -2.73 3.17
CA VAL A 72 -8.14 -2.96 1.73
C VAL A 72 -6.92 -2.49 0.97
N LEU A 73 -6.49 -3.27 -0.02
CA LEU A 73 -5.40 -2.93 -0.94
C LEU A 73 -5.90 -2.84 -2.37
N PHE A 74 -5.25 -1.98 -3.14
CA PHE A 74 -5.63 -1.66 -4.50
C PHE A 74 -4.51 -2.04 -5.47
N VAL A 75 -4.86 -2.79 -6.50
CA VAL A 75 -3.94 -3.14 -7.59
C VAL A 75 -4.49 -2.54 -8.88
N ASP A 76 -3.73 -1.63 -9.48
CA ASP A 76 -4.04 -1.11 -10.81
C ASP A 76 -3.59 -2.11 -11.88
N VAL A 77 -4.48 -2.44 -12.81
CA VAL A 77 -4.18 -3.24 -13.99
C VAL A 77 -4.29 -2.31 -15.18
N ASP A 78 -3.15 -1.78 -15.61
CA ASP A 78 -3.07 -0.86 -16.73
C ASP A 78 -2.53 -1.57 -17.97
N ASP A 79 -3.13 -1.24 -19.12
CA ASP A 79 -2.69 -1.65 -20.45
C ASP A 79 -2.58 -3.17 -20.67
N PHE A 80 -3.39 -3.93 -19.94
CA PHE A 80 -3.43 -5.38 -20.11
C PHE A 80 -4.24 -5.77 -21.36
N SER A 81 -3.89 -6.90 -21.97
CA SER A 81 -4.51 -7.37 -23.22
C SER A 81 -5.84 -8.09 -23.01
N MET A 82 -6.28 -8.28 -21.76
CA MET A 82 -7.41 -9.09 -21.39
C MET A 82 -8.50 -8.27 -20.72
N GLU A 83 -9.76 -8.56 -21.02
CA GLU A 83 -10.92 -7.96 -20.37
C GLU A 83 -10.95 -8.27 -18.86
N MET A 84 -11.45 -7.31 -18.06
CA MET A 84 -11.50 -7.38 -16.60
C MET A 84 -12.12 -8.66 -16.05
N LYS A 85 -13.30 -9.06 -16.57
CA LYS A 85 -14.00 -10.28 -16.09
C LYS A 85 -13.23 -11.55 -16.42
N GLN A 86 -12.64 -11.61 -17.61
CA GLN A 86 -11.83 -12.74 -18.02
C GLN A 86 -10.57 -12.83 -17.15
N PHE A 87 -9.90 -11.70 -16.89
CA PHE A 87 -8.74 -11.64 -16.01
C PHE A 87 -9.09 -12.13 -14.60
N VAL A 88 -10.14 -11.56 -13.98
CA VAL A 88 -10.58 -11.97 -12.64
C VAL A 88 -11.05 -13.41 -12.62
N GLY A 89 -11.68 -13.89 -13.68
CA GLY A 89 -12.12 -15.29 -13.81
C GLY A 89 -10.96 -16.29 -13.72
N GLY A 90 -9.80 -15.94 -14.23
CA GLY A 90 -8.60 -16.79 -14.21
C GLY A 90 -7.76 -16.69 -12.94
N LEU A 91 -8.04 -15.75 -12.04
CA LEU A 91 -7.30 -15.65 -10.77
C LEU A 91 -7.71 -16.75 -9.79
N SER A 92 -6.75 -17.40 -9.17
CA SER A 92 -6.96 -18.33 -8.04
C SER A 92 -7.41 -17.58 -6.79
N MET A 93 -6.80 -16.43 -6.50
CA MET A 93 -7.19 -15.52 -5.43
C MET A 93 -7.92 -14.32 -6.01
N LYS A 94 -9.25 -14.35 -5.98
CA LYS A 94 -10.10 -13.32 -6.61
C LYS A 94 -10.18 -12.06 -5.75
N PRO A 95 -10.16 -10.86 -6.36
CA PRO A 95 -10.37 -9.62 -5.61
C PRO A 95 -11.78 -9.58 -4.98
N THR A 96 -11.90 -8.92 -3.84
CA THR A 96 -13.20 -8.68 -3.19
C THR A 96 -14.06 -7.73 -3.99
N VAL A 97 -13.47 -6.67 -4.55
CA VAL A 97 -14.10 -5.72 -5.45
C VAL A 97 -13.19 -5.49 -6.65
N TYR A 98 -13.78 -5.35 -7.83
CA TYR A 98 -13.04 -5.01 -9.03
C TYR A 98 -13.89 -4.14 -9.96
N TYR A 99 -13.25 -3.19 -10.65
CA TYR A 99 -13.96 -2.22 -11.47
C TYR A 99 -13.09 -1.63 -12.57
N THR A 100 -13.76 -1.20 -13.66
CA THR A 100 -13.10 -0.49 -14.76
C THR A 100 -12.76 0.94 -14.35
N THR A 101 -11.52 1.39 -14.65
CA THR A 101 -11.14 2.79 -14.41
C THR A 101 -11.72 3.72 -15.49
N PRO A 102 -11.77 5.05 -15.27
CA PRO A 102 -12.26 5.99 -16.27
C PRO A 102 -11.53 5.94 -17.63
N ASN A 103 -10.31 5.43 -17.62
CA ASN A 103 -9.50 5.29 -18.85
C ASN A 103 -9.62 3.92 -19.53
N ASN A 104 -10.51 3.03 -19.05
CA ASN A 104 -10.73 1.75 -19.69
C ASN A 104 -11.28 1.93 -21.12
N LEU A 105 -10.62 1.29 -22.08
CA LEU A 105 -10.95 1.38 -23.51
C LEU A 105 -11.07 2.82 -24.03
N ASN A 106 -10.27 3.72 -23.49
CA ASN A 106 -10.23 5.10 -23.95
C ASN A 106 -9.51 5.18 -25.32
N PRO A 107 -10.16 5.68 -26.40
CA PRO A 107 -9.56 5.79 -27.71
C PRO A 107 -8.26 6.64 -27.75
N GLN A 108 -8.17 7.65 -26.89
CA GLN A 108 -6.97 8.48 -26.75
C GLN A 108 -5.80 7.76 -26.06
N LYS A 109 -6.06 6.57 -25.50
CA LYS A 109 -5.11 5.73 -24.79
C LYS A 109 -5.07 4.30 -25.36
N GLU A 110 -5.05 4.19 -26.68
CA GLU A 110 -4.86 2.95 -27.44
C GLU A 110 -5.95 1.88 -27.22
N ASN A 111 -7.12 2.23 -26.68
CA ASN A 111 -8.20 1.29 -26.37
C ASN A 111 -7.75 0.09 -25.49
N LYS A 112 -6.82 0.30 -24.59
CA LYS A 112 -6.35 -0.75 -23.67
C LYS A 112 -7.32 -0.98 -22.53
N TYR A 113 -7.37 -2.20 -22.03
CA TYR A 113 -8.11 -2.53 -20.81
C TYR A 113 -7.41 -1.95 -19.59
N ARG A 114 -8.18 -1.26 -18.75
CA ARG A 114 -7.70 -0.63 -17.51
C ARG A 114 -8.72 -0.80 -16.41
N PHE A 115 -8.36 -1.50 -15.38
CA PHE A 115 -9.25 -1.80 -14.27
C PHE A 115 -8.47 -1.89 -12.96
N ARG A 116 -9.20 -1.93 -11.87
CA ARG A 116 -8.62 -2.01 -10.54
C ARG A 116 -9.19 -3.18 -9.77
N LEU A 117 -8.31 -3.85 -9.02
CA LEU A 117 -8.62 -4.94 -8.11
C LEU A 117 -8.48 -4.44 -6.69
N CYS A 118 -9.45 -4.76 -5.83
CA CYS A 118 -9.44 -4.41 -4.41
C CYS A 118 -9.49 -5.70 -3.60
N TYR A 119 -8.48 -5.94 -2.78
CA TYR A 119 -8.39 -7.06 -1.87
C TYR A 119 -8.69 -6.61 -0.46
N VAL A 120 -9.72 -7.17 0.17
CA VAL A 120 -10.17 -6.82 1.51
C VAL A 120 -9.65 -7.84 2.52
N PHE A 121 -9.19 -7.33 3.66
CA PHE A 121 -8.67 -8.11 4.74
C PHE A 121 -9.64 -8.10 5.93
N ASN A 122 -9.71 -9.22 6.66
CA ASN A 122 -10.50 -9.36 7.88
C ASN A 122 -9.83 -8.69 9.10
N GLU A 123 -8.61 -8.19 8.92
CA GLU A 123 -7.78 -7.54 9.92
C GLU A 123 -7.19 -6.22 9.41
N ASP A 124 -6.71 -5.38 10.32
CA ASP A 124 -6.08 -4.12 9.98
C ASP A 124 -4.60 -4.33 9.58
N ILE A 125 -4.17 -3.59 8.58
CA ILE A 125 -2.77 -3.41 8.20
C ILE A 125 -2.27 -2.16 8.93
N PRO A 126 -1.46 -2.31 9.98
CA PRO A 126 -1.19 -1.22 10.93
C PRO A 126 -0.11 -0.24 10.48
N ASN A 127 0.66 -0.55 9.46
CA ASN A 127 1.77 0.28 9.00
C ASN A 127 2.08 0.11 7.51
N GLY A 128 2.87 1.04 6.96
CA GLY A 128 3.20 1.07 5.54
C GLY A 128 4.09 -0.10 5.09
N GLU A 129 4.89 -0.68 5.97
CA GLU A 129 5.75 -1.81 5.66
C GLU A 129 4.92 -3.08 5.43
N MET A 130 4.00 -3.38 6.33
CA MET A 130 3.05 -4.48 6.18
C MET A 130 2.15 -4.28 4.96
N LEU A 131 1.73 -3.03 4.70
CA LEU A 131 0.95 -2.69 3.50
C LEU A 131 1.73 -3.02 2.22
N ALA A 132 2.99 -2.60 2.14
CA ALA A 132 3.87 -2.91 1.01
C ALA A 132 4.15 -4.41 0.88
N SER A 133 4.30 -5.13 2.00
CA SER A 133 4.48 -6.58 2.03
C SER A 133 3.26 -7.32 1.51
N ALA A 134 2.06 -6.95 1.98
CA ALA A 134 0.79 -7.52 1.52
C ALA A 134 0.56 -7.25 0.03
N TYR A 135 0.87 -6.03 -0.43
CA TYR A 135 0.81 -5.70 -1.85
C TYR A 135 1.71 -6.60 -2.70
N ARG A 136 2.99 -6.77 -2.30
CA ARG A 136 3.91 -7.70 -2.99
C ARG A 136 3.40 -9.14 -2.96
N GLY A 137 2.77 -9.55 -1.87
CA GLY A 137 2.11 -10.85 -1.75
C GLY A 137 1.00 -11.01 -2.79
N ILE A 138 0.12 -10.03 -2.92
CA ILE A 138 -0.96 -10.04 -3.93
C ILE A 138 -0.36 -10.13 -5.35
N ILE A 139 0.64 -9.32 -5.69
CA ILE A 139 1.29 -9.36 -7.00
C ILE A 139 1.90 -10.73 -7.28
N ARG A 140 2.54 -11.36 -6.29
CA ARG A 140 3.07 -12.71 -6.41
C ARG A 140 1.99 -13.73 -6.73
N GLU A 141 0.83 -13.67 -6.07
CA GLU A 141 -0.29 -14.58 -6.35
C GLU A 141 -0.87 -14.34 -7.77
N ILE A 142 -1.04 -13.07 -8.19
CA ILE A 142 -1.46 -12.76 -9.55
C ILE A 142 -0.49 -13.35 -10.59
N ARG A 143 0.82 -13.30 -10.32
CA ARG A 143 1.84 -13.84 -11.23
C ARG A 143 1.88 -15.37 -11.31
N LYS A 144 1.37 -16.08 -10.32
CA LYS A 144 1.21 -17.54 -10.45
C LYS A 144 0.22 -17.88 -11.54
N ASP A 145 -0.88 -17.12 -11.64
CA ASP A 145 -1.92 -17.33 -12.64
C ASP A 145 -1.58 -16.65 -13.98
N TYR A 146 -0.89 -15.51 -13.93
CA TYR A 146 -0.49 -14.71 -15.08
C TYR A 146 1.02 -14.39 -15.03
N PRO A 147 1.90 -15.33 -15.46
CA PRO A 147 3.36 -15.15 -15.37
C PRO A 147 3.91 -13.94 -16.12
N THR A 148 3.19 -13.49 -17.15
CA THR A 148 3.53 -12.31 -17.95
C THR A 148 3.02 -11.00 -17.36
N TYR A 149 2.35 -11.04 -16.19
CA TYR A 149 1.88 -9.84 -15.52
C TYR A 149 3.09 -8.94 -15.19
N PRO A 150 3.10 -7.69 -15.69
CA PRO A 150 4.28 -6.83 -15.61
C PRO A 150 4.66 -6.53 -14.16
N ASP A 151 5.91 -6.13 -13.95
CA ASP A 151 6.33 -5.45 -12.73
C ASP A 151 5.66 -4.09 -12.71
N GLN A 152 4.51 -4.07 -12.08
CA GLN A 152 3.71 -2.87 -12.05
C GLN A 152 4.25 -1.86 -11.06
N ASP A 153 3.95 -0.61 -11.40
CA ASP A 153 4.17 0.54 -10.55
C ASP A 153 3.74 0.21 -9.11
N SER A 154 4.68 0.34 -8.20
CA SER A 154 4.48 0.13 -6.75
C SER A 154 3.53 1.16 -6.11
N CYS A 155 2.72 1.87 -6.89
CA CYS A 155 1.76 2.87 -6.40
C CYS A 155 0.83 2.29 -5.34
N GLY A 156 0.31 1.08 -5.54
CA GLY A 156 -0.56 0.40 -4.57
C GLY A 156 0.14 0.00 -3.28
N ALA A 157 1.48 -0.09 -3.28
CA ALA A 157 2.29 -0.34 -2.10
C ALA A 157 2.54 0.91 -1.25
N ARG A 158 2.13 2.10 -1.72
CA ARG A 158 2.38 3.36 -1.01
C ARG A 158 1.15 3.75 -0.20
N PRO A 159 1.25 3.90 1.13
CA PRO A 159 0.13 4.31 1.97
C PRO A 159 -0.53 5.59 1.49
N ALA A 160 0.26 6.56 1.08
CA ALA A 160 -0.22 7.87 0.65
C ALA A 160 -0.87 7.90 -0.75
N GLN A 161 -1.04 6.77 -1.42
CA GLN A 161 -1.76 6.73 -2.69
C GLN A 161 -3.27 6.94 -2.48
N TYR A 162 -3.91 7.67 -3.41
CA TYR A 162 -5.37 7.70 -3.50
C TYR A 162 -5.81 7.10 -4.83
N MET A 163 -7.03 6.61 -4.85
CA MET A 163 -7.63 5.95 -5.98
C MET A 163 -8.88 6.69 -6.42
N ASN A 164 -9.15 6.65 -7.72
CA ASN A 164 -10.38 7.23 -8.28
C ASN A 164 -11.41 6.13 -8.47
N GLY A 165 -12.66 6.41 -8.13
CA GLY A 165 -13.79 5.66 -8.66
C GLY A 165 -13.98 5.93 -10.14
N ASN A 166 -15.10 5.51 -10.68
CA ASN A 166 -15.43 5.70 -12.08
C ASN A 166 -16.90 6.16 -12.20
N GLY A 167 -17.13 7.47 -12.18
CA GLY A 167 -18.46 8.07 -12.31
C GLY A 167 -19.01 8.09 -13.74
N THR A 168 -18.34 7.44 -14.69
CA THR A 168 -18.84 7.38 -16.08
C THR A 168 -19.99 6.37 -16.22
N PRO A 169 -20.93 6.56 -17.15
CA PRO A 169 -22.02 5.60 -17.41
C PRO A 169 -21.52 4.21 -17.84
N LYS A 170 -20.26 4.10 -18.27
CA LYS A 170 -19.64 2.84 -18.69
C LYS A 170 -18.92 2.11 -17.54
N CYS A 171 -19.06 2.59 -16.32
CA CYS A 171 -18.43 1.95 -15.16
C CYS A 171 -19.01 0.56 -14.93
N GLU A 172 -18.14 -0.43 -15.00
CA GLU A 172 -18.41 -1.77 -14.52
C GLU A 172 -17.72 -1.94 -13.16
N ALA A 173 -18.49 -2.30 -12.13
CA ALA A 173 -17.95 -2.60 -10.82
C ALA A 173 -18.74 -3.75 -10.20
N TYR A 174 -17.98 -4.70 -9.63
CA TYR A 174 -18.48 -5.97 -9.10
C TYR A 174 -17.83 -6.29 -7.76
N SER A 175 -18.50 -7.09 -6.95
CA SER A 175 -17.93 -7.66 -5.72
C SER A 175 -18.01 -9.17 -5.73
N THR A 176 -17.14 -9.78 -4.96
CA THR A 176 -17.15 -11.20 -4.59
C THR A 176 -17.31 -11.33 -3.08
N GLU A 177 -17.47 -12.54 -2.57
CA GLU A 177 -17.48 -12.81 -1.13
C GLU A 177 -16.06 -13.06 -0.56
N CYS A 178 -15.01 -12.95 -1.38
CA CYS A 178 -13.65 -13.22 -0.99
C CYS A 178 -13.15 -12.16 -0.01
N VAL A 179 -12.66 -12.59 1.14
CA VAL A 179 -12.00 -11.79 2.15
C VAL A 179 -10.81 -12.59 2.65
N TYR A 180 -9.71 -11.92 2.93
CA TYR A 180 -8.42 -12.54 3.18
C TYR A 180 -7.89 -12.19 4.55
N SER A 181 -6.96 -12.99 5.04
CA SER A 181 -6.02 -12.64 6.11
C SER A 181 -4.69 -12.20 5.51
N LEU A 182 -3.90 -11.47 6.27
CA LEU A 182 -2.56 -11.07 5.83
C LEU A 182 -1.66 -12.29 5.58
N SER A 183 -1.85 -13.37 6.33
CA SER A 183 -1.13 -14.62 6.18
C SER A 183 -1.38 -15.31 4.83
N ASP A 184 -2.54 -15.10 4.18
CA ASP A 184 -2.85 -15.66 2.87
C ASP A 184 -1.89 -15.12 1.79
N PHE A 185 -1.31 -13.94 2.02
CA PHE A 185 -0.32 -13.30 1.16
C PHE A 185 1.12 -13.40 1.71
N GLY A 186 1.32 -14.25 2.74
CA GLY A 186 2.64 -14.50 3.32
C GLY A 186 3.15 -13.36 4.20
N VAL A 187 2.24 -12.52 4.70
CA VAL A 187 2.55 -11.51 5.71
C VAL A 187 2.25 -12.12 7.07
N SER A 188 3.28 -12.44 7.81
CA SER A 188 3.13 -12.78 9.22
C SER A 188 2.80 -11.50 9.98
N GLN A 189 1.80 -11.55 10.88
CA GLN A 189 1.75 -10.55 11.94
C GLN A 189 3.04 -10.78 12.75
N ILE A 190 4.01 -9.91 12.55
CA ILE A 190 5.08 -9.81 13.51
C ILE A 190 4.36 -9.30 14.76
N GLU A 191 4.22 -10.15 15.77
CA GLU A 191 3.90 -9.65 17.11
C GLU A 191 4.81 -8.44 17.31
N PRO A 192 4.29 -7.31 17.79
CA PRO A 192 5.16 -6.17 18.04
C PRO A 192 6.28 -6.72 18.92
N ILE A 193 7.45 -6.92 18.30
CA ILE A 193 8.66 -7.19 19.08
C ILE A 193 8.67 -5.97 19.97
N HIS A 194 8.45 -6.19 21.27
CA HIS A 194 8.71 -5.14 22.25
C HIS A 194 10.07 -4.62 21.85
N GLU A 195 10.13 -3.37 21.40
CA GLU A 195 11.38 -2.72 21.04
C GLU A 195 12.23 -2.77 22.31
N GLU A 196 12.97 -3.86 22.47
CA GLU A 196 14.08 -3.87 23.40
C GLU A 196 15.08 -2.89 22.80
N THR A 197 14.97 -1.66 23.25
CA THR A 197 15.97 -0.64 22.94
C THR A 197 17.27 -1.15 23.53
N VAL A 198 18.09 -1.80 22.71
CA VAL A 198 19.42 -2.18 23.12
C VAL A 198 20.22 -0.90 23.24
N THR A 199 20.30 -0.38 24.46
CA THR A 199 21.09 0.79 24.76
C THR A 199 22.50 0.32 25.10
N THR A 200 23.41 0.48 24.17
CA THR A 200 24.83 0.21 24.43
C THR A 200 25.50 1.50 24.92
N LYS A 201 26.09 1.44 26.08
CA LYS A 201 26.88 2.56 26.62
C LYS A 201 28.36 2.26 26.43
N GLU A 202 29.04 3.10 25.67
CA GLU A 202 30.47 3.02 25.48
C GLU A 202 31.13 4.28 25.99
N LYS A 203 32.29 4.13 26.65
CA LYS A 203 33.14 5.25 27.02
C LYS A 203 34.30 5.33 26.05
N ILE A 204 34.31 6.35 25.22
CA ILE A 204 35.40 6.64 24.30
C ILE A 204 36.03 7.96 24.76
N ASN A 205 37.32 7.94 25.04
CA ASN A 205 38.10 9.12 25.49
C ASN A 205 37.50 9.88 26.68
N GLY A 206 36.87 9.15 27.63
CA GLY A 206 36.28 9.73 28.83
C GLY A 206 34.87 10.28 28.66
N ASN A 207 34.35 10.33 27.45
CA ASN A 207 32.96 10.70 27.15
C ASN A 207 32.06 9.46 27.03
N GLU A 208 30.87 9.54 27.61
CA GLU A 208 29.88 8.47 27.55
C GLU A 208 29.01 8.70 26.32
N TYR A 209 29.02 7.75 25.38
CA TYR A 209 28.15 7.73 24.21
C TYR A 209 27.02 6.71 24.41
N VAL A 210 25.79 7.12 24.14
CA VAL A 210 24.62 6.27 24.25
C VAL A 210 24.10 6.03 22.83
N TYR A 211 24.17 4.79 22.37
CA TYR A 211 23.62 4.38 21.08
C TYR A 211 22.33 3.62 21.31
N SER A 212 21.26 4.00 20.63
CA SER A 212 20.01 3.23 20.58
C SER A 212 19.80 2.72 19.16
N ILE A 213 19.79 1.41 18.96
CA ILE A 213 19.43 0.78 17.68
C ILE A 213 17.98 0.37 17.77
N THR A 214 17.11 1.06 17.04
CA THR A 214 15.66 0.81 17.01
C THR A 214 15.20 0.07 15.74
N ASP A 215 16.11 -0.24 14.82
CA ASP A 215 15.79 -0.96 13.59
C ASP A 215 15.85 -2.48 13.83
N SER A 216 14.68 -3.07 14.12
CA SER A 216 14.53 -4.52 14.35
C SER A 216 14.99 -5.37 13.17
N ASN A 217 14.91 -4.85 11.94
CA ASN A 217 15.38 -5.57 10.75
C ASN A 217 16.92 -5.60 10.72
N PHE A 218 17.56 -4.49 11.06
CA PHE A 218 19.02 -4.45 11.15
C PHE A 218 19.53 -5.40 12.22
N ILE A 219 18.91 -5.42 13.40
CA ILE A 219 19.29 -6.32 14.50
C ILE A 219 19.15 -7.78 14.07
N ASN A 220 18.04 -8.14 13.41
CA ASN A 220 17.81 -9.51 12.95
C ASN A 220 18.82 -9.90 11.86
N ASP A 221 19.08 -9.02 10.91
CA ASP A 221 20.05 -9.24 9.84
C ASP A 221 21.49 -9.33 10.37
N LEU A 222 21.82 -8.61 11.42
CA LEU A 222 23.14 -8.67 12.10
C LEU A 222 23.45 -10.10 12.60
N TYR A 223 22.44 -10.87 12.99
CA TYR A 223 22.60 -12.25 13.45
C TYR A 223 22.44 -13.30 12.34
N THR A 224 21.88 -12.93 11.19
CA THR A 224 21.49 -13.89 10.14
C THR A 224 22.23 -13.73 8.82
N LEU A 225 22.78 -12.56 8.53
CA LEU A 225 23.47 -12.29 7.26
C LEU A 225 25.00 -12.30 7.41
N PRO A 226 25.73 -12.76 6.39
CA PRO A 226 27.19 -12.55 6.31
C PRO A 226 27.53 -11.05 6.31
N PRO A 227 28.68 -10.64 6.82
CA PRO A 227 29.08 -9.22 6.90
C PRO A 227 29.05 -8.48 5.56
N SER A 228 29.41 -9.15 4.45
CA SER A 228 29.31 -8.58 3.08
C SER A 228 27.90 -8.19 2.69
N ASP A 229 26.92 -9.04 3.01
CA ASP A 229 25.52 -8.83 2.64
C ASP A 229 24.88 -7.78 3.55
N LEU A 230 25.30 -7.73 4.81
CA LEU A 230 24.90 -6.68 5.76
C LEU A 230 25.37 -5.30 5.28
N ILE A 231 26.64 -5.18 4.88
CA ILE A 231 27.20 -3.94 4.33
C ILE A 231 26.45 -3.56 3.05
N ALA A 232 26.25 -4.48 2.11
CA ALA A 232 25.54 -4.22 0.85
C ALA A 232 24.10 -3.73 1.08
N LYS A 233 23.40 -4.33 2.08
CA LYS A 233 21.99 -4.01 2.38
C LYS A 233 21.83 -2.67 3.10
N TYR A 234 22.75 -2.31 3.97
CA TYR A 234 22.61 -1.15 4.87
C TYR A 234 23.58 -0.01 4.58
N HIS A 235 24.46 -0.16 3.62
CA HIS A 235 25.47 0.83 3.24
C HIS A 235 24.92 2.26 3.07
N GLU A 236 23.78 2.43 2.40
CA GLU A 236 23.20 3.75 2.19
C GLU A 236 22.54 4.35 3.45
N ARG A 237 22.08 3.53 4.39
CA ARG A 237 21.40 3.99 5.62
C ARG A 237 22.35 4.46 6.70
N TYR A 238 23.54 3.89 6.76
CA TYR A 238 24.51 4.15 7.84
C TYR A 238 25.70 4.99 7.39
N TYR A 239 25.76 5.40 6.14
CA TYR A 239 26.83 6.22 5.59
C TYR A 239 26.82 7.68 6.09
N TYR A 240 25.78 8.11 6.82
CA TYR A 240 25.67 9.45 7.39
C TYR A 240 26.25 9.59 8.79
N PHE A 241 26.83 8.57 9.37
CA PHE A 241 27.66 8.74 10.55
C PHE A 241 29.04 9.23 10.10
N ASP A 242 29.43 10.37 10.67
CA ASP A 242 30.61 11.14 10.36
C ASP A 242 31.84 10.26 10.03
N HIS A 243 32.31 10.34 8.81
CA HIS A 243 33.41 9.58 8.27
C HIS A 243 34.75 9.81 9.01
N SER A 244 34.79 10.73 9.95
CA SER A 244 36.03 11.08 10.66
C SER A 244 36.45 10.07 11.72
N GLU A 245 35.59 9.10 12.13
CA GLU A 245 35.86 8.25 13.29
C GLU A 245 35.68 6.74 13.13
N LEU A 246 35.28 6.23 11.96
CA LEU A 246 35.19 4.79 11.67
C LEU A 246 36.38 4.33 10.81
N THR A 247 37.54 4.18 11.42
CA THR A 247 38.58 3.29 10.88
C THR A 247 38.24 1.86 11.29
N PHE A 248 37.76 1.05 10.35
CA PHE A 248 37.82 -0.40 10.51
C PHE A 248 39.28 -0.80 10.50
N ASN A 249 39.80 -1.17 11.64
CA ASN A 249 41.04 -1.93 11.70
C ASN A 249 40.70 -3.37 11.33
N ASP A 250 41.38 -3.89 10.26
CA ASP A 250 41.37 -5.25 9.82
C ASP A 250 41.68 -6.26 10.94
#